data_288a6de0ddb4b99faeff2bbabee33c9a
#
_entry.id   288a6de0ddb4b99faeff2bbabee33c9a
#
_cell.length_a   1.000
_cell.length_b   1.000
_cell.length_c   1.000
_cell.angle_alpha   90.00
_cell.angle_beta   90.00
_cell.angle_gamma   90.00
#
_symmetry.space_group_name_H-M   'P 1'
#
loop_
_entity.id
_entity.type
_entity.pdbx_description
1 polymer ?
#
loop_
_entity_poly.entity_id
_entity_poly.type
_entity_poly.pdbx_seq_one_letter_code
_entity_poly.pdbx_strand_id
1 'polypeptide(L)'
;HIQRIVRKGELRVNGKRADSKDRLQAGQNIRIPPLRLDTPKVAGKLSEAGAKTLAELKAMILYEDDDVLVLNKPAGLAVQGGSGTTRHVDQMLEVMRDAKGQKPRLVHRLDKETSGCLLVAKTRFAASALTGSFRHRSARKIYWALVAGVPKPKQGRISTYLAKEESEDDSIMRIAAHGDEGASHAVTYYAVVETSATKLAWVSLKPVTGRTHQLRAHMAHSDHAIVGDPKYFNKENWELPGGLQNRLHLLARRIVIPHPRGGVIDASAPLPPHMLQSWNLLGLEADRFDPIENAPEE
;
A
#
# COMPACT_ATOMS: atom_id res chain seq x y z
N HIS A 1 -15.19 3.44 16.96
CA HIS A 1 -15.05 3.74 18.38
C HIS A 1 -15.81 2.72 19.25
N ILE A 2 -17.10 2.48 18.94
CA ILE A 2 -17.97 1.53 19.66
C ILE A 2 -17.32 0.13 19.72
N GLN A 3 -16.90 -0.43 18.60
CA GLN A 3 -16.27 -1.76 18.56
C GLN A 3 -14.98 -1.85 19.40
N ARG A 4 -14.25 -0.74 19.57
CA ARG A 4 -13.05 -0.71 20.41
C ARG A 4 -13.40 -0.80 21.89
N ILE A 5 -14.39 -0.03 22.36
CA ILE A 5 -14.81 -0.04 23.78
C ILE A 5 -15.50 -1.36 24.16
N VAL A 6 -16.22 -1.98 23.22
CA VAL A 6 -16.80 -3.32 23.39
C VAL A 6 -15.69 -4.37 23.53
N ARG A 7 -14.71 -4.39 22.61
CA ARG A 7 -13.56 -5.32 22.67
C ARG A 7 -12.74 -5.18 23.95
N LYS A 8 -12.56 -3.95 24.45
CA LYS A 8 -11.87 -3.69 25.71
C LYS A 8 -12.70 -4.03 26.95
N GLY A 9 -13.97 -4.39 26.77
CA GLY A 9 -14.89 -4.69 27.90
C GLY A 9 -15.26 -3.46 28.73
N GLU A 10 -15.10 -2.27 28.14
CA GLU A 10 -15.41 -0.99 28.81
C GLU A 10 -16.90 -0.67 28.73
N LEU A 11 -17.63 -1.22 27.72
CA LEU A 11 -19.08 -1.11 27.60
C LEU A 11 -19.75 -2.19 28.46
N ARG A 12 -20.73 -1.79 29.27
CA ARG A 12 -21.49 -2.72 30.12
C ARG A 12 -22.99 -2.54 29.94
N VAL A 13 -23.72 -3.66 29.93
CA VAL A 13 -25.18 -3.70 29.90
C VAL A 13 -25.66 -4.35 31.21
N ASN A 14 -26.45 -3.67 32.02
CA ASN A 14 -26.88 -4.10 33.32
C ASN A 14 -25.70 -4.60 34.21
N GLY A 15 -24.56 -3.89 34.16
CA GLY A 15 -23.35 -4.21 34.90
C GLY A 15 -22.48 -5.33 34.31
N LYS A 16 -22.95 -6.12 33.36
CA LYS A 16 -22.19 -7.19 32.70
C LYS A 16 -21.46 -6.66 31.48
N ARG A 17 -20.32 -7.27 31.11
CA ARG A 17 -19.57 -6.95 29.91
C ARG A 17 -20.45 -7.22 28.69
N ALA A 18 -20.53 -6.24 27.77
CA ALA A 18 -21.25 -6.37 26.51
C ALA A 18 -20.37 -7.01 25.42
N ASP A 19 -20.98 -7.83 24.58
CA ASP A 19 -20.40 -8.32 23.32
C ASP A 19 -21.00 -7.58 22.11
N SER A 20 -20.29 -7.58 21.00
CA SER A 20 -20.74 -6.92 19.77
C SER A 20 -21.97 -7.59 19.13
N LYS A 21 -22.30 -8.81 19.56
CA LYS A 21 -23.46 -9.60 19.09
C LYS A 21 -24.67 -9.46 20.01
N ASP A 22 -24.53 -8.81 21.16
CA ASP A 22 -25.61 -8.66 22.13
C ASP A 22 -26.75 -7.80 21.53
N ARG A 23 -27.96 -8.29 21.62
CA ARG A 23 -29.17 -7.55 21.26
C ARG A 23 -29.69 -6.83 22.48
N LEU A 24 -29.75 -5.52 22.40
CA LEU A 24 -30.28 -4.68 23.47
C LEU A 24 -31.82 -4.77 23.54
N GLN A 25 -32.33 -4.73 24.76
CA GLN A 25 -33.77 -4.71 25.05
C GLN A 25 -34.16 -3.39 25.73
N ALA A 26 -35.39 -2.95 25.53
CA ALA A 26 -35.90 -1.77 26.22
C ALA A 26 -35.82 -1.94 27.75
N GLY A 27 -35.42 -0.88 28.46
CA GLY A 27 -35.25 -0.88 29.88
C GLY A 27 -33.89 -1.33 30.40
N GLN A 28 -32.97 -1.76 29.55
CA GLN A 28 -31.59 -2.09 29.97
C GLN A 28 -30.78 -0.83 30.23
N ASN A 29 -29.94 -0.90 31.28
CA ASN A 29 -29.03 0.20 31.62
C ASN A 29 -27.67 -0.02 30.93
N ILE A 30 -27.27 0.93 30.10
CA ILE A 30 -26.01 0.88 29.33
C ILE A 30 -25.00 1.84 29.97
N ARG A 31 -23.94 1.27 30.58
CA ARG A 31 -22.81 2.07 31.04
C ARG A 31 -21.82 2.26 29.93
N ILE A 32 -21.70 3.50 29.46
CA ILE A 32 -20.70 3.93 28.48
C ILE A 32 -19.51 4.51 29.27
N PRO A 33 -18.27 4.07 29.01
CA PRO A 33 -17.09 4.65 29.64
C PRO A 33 -16.95 6.14 29.24
N PRO A 34 -16.20 6.95 29.99
CA PRO A 34 -15.88 8.31 29.57
C PRO A 34 -15.23 8.26 28.18
N LEU A 35 -15.99 8.68 27.17
CA LEU A 35 -15.47 8.79 25.81
C LEU A 35 -14.55 10.01 25.80
N ARG A 36 -13.25 9.80 25.67
CA ARG A 36 -12.34 10.87 25.21
C ARG A 36 -12.72 11.17 23.76
N LEU A 37 -13.73 11.98 23.59
CA LEU A 37 -14.04 12.62 22.34
C LEU A 37 -12.97 13.67 22.20
N ASP A 38 -11.91 13.36 21.42
CA ASP A 38 -10.99 14.39 21.00
C ASP A 38 -11.86 15.45 20.33
N THR A 39 -11.94 16.62 20.95
CA THR A 39 -12.55 17.80 20.31
C THR A 39 -11.86 17.92 18.95
N PRO A 40 -12.60 18.01 17.84
CA PRO A 40 -11.99 18.18 16.55
C PRO A 40 -11.02 19.35 16.63
N LYS A 41 -9.73 19.08 16.42
CA LYS A 41 -8.77 20.17 16.27
C LYS A 41 -9.17 20.92 15.02
N VAL A 42 -9.88 22.01 15.18
CA VAL A 42 -10.20 22.92 14.07
C VAL A 42 -8.87 23.34 13.43
N ALA A 43 -8.86 23.44 12.10
CA ALA A 43 -7.72 23.95 11.36
C ALA A 43 -7.34 25.34 11.90
N GLY A 44 -6.32 25.35 12.75
CA GLY A 44 -5.71 26.58 13.27
C GLY A 44 -4.59 27.02 12.31
N LYS A 45 -4.02 28.19 12.58
CA LYS A 45 -2.81 28.63 11.87
C LYS A 45 -1.73 27.56 12.03
N LEU A 46 -1.26 27.02 10.91
CA LEU A 46 -0.22 25.99 10.90
C LEU A 46 1.05 26.54 11.55
N SER A 47 1.71 25.74 12.37
CA SER A 47 3.08 26.00 12.81
C SER A 47 4.03 25.97 11.60
N GLU A 48 5.23 26.50 11.74
CA GLU A 48 6.27 26.44 10.71
C GLU A 48 6.54 24.98 10.26
N ALA A 49 6.65 24.05 11.21
CA ALA A 49 6.79 22.63 10.94
C ALA A 49 5.57 22.05 10.19
N GLY A 50 4.36 22.50 10.53
CA GLY A 50 3.13 22.15 9.83
C GLY A 50 3.10 22.66 8.39
N ALA A 51 3.53 23.90 8.18
CA ALA A 51 3.62 24.50 6.85
C ALA A 51 4.64 23.75 5.95
N LYS A 52 5.78 23.35 6.51
CA LYS A 52 6.77 22.52 5.81
C LYS A 52 6.18 21.16 5.44
N THR A 53 5.50 20.48 6.36
CA THR A 53 4.84 19.20 6.10
C THR A 53 3.78 19.33 5.01
N LEU A 54 2.99 20.40 5.02
CA LEU A 54 2.00 20.67 3.97
C LEU A 54 2.67 20.88 2.59
N ALA A 55 3.77 21.61 2.54
CA ALA A 55 4.54 21.81 1.31
C ALA A 55 5.09 20.48 0.76
N GLU A 56 5.60 19.61 1.63
CA GLU A 56 6.05 18.26 1.25
C GLU A 56 4.91 17.40 0.69
N LEU A 57 3.74 17.39 1.34
CA LEU A 57 2.56 16.69 0.85
C LEU A 57 2.11 17.22 -0.52
N LYS A 58 2.07 18.54 -0.68
CA LYS A 58 1.70 19.17 -1.96
C LYS A 58 2.66 18.80 -3.08
N ALA A 59 3.96 18.70 -2.80
CA ALA A 59 4.96 18.26 -3.78
C ALA A 59 4.79 16.79 -4.22
N MET A 60 4.10 15.98 -3.43
CA MET A 60 3.81 14.57 -3.77
C MET A 60 2.52 14.40 -4.57
N ILE A 61 1.69 15.43 -4.77
CA ILE A 61 0.37 15.30 -5.38
C ILE A 61 0.50 14.95 -6.86
N LEU A 62 -0.08 13.81 -7.25
CA LEU A 62 -0.24 13.37 -8.64
C LEU A 62 -1.63 13.72 -9.19
N TYR A 63 -2.64 13.64 -8.33
CA TYR A 63 -4.03 13.95 -8.63
C TYR A 63 -4.74 14.46 -7.37
N GLU A 64 -5.60 15.44 -7.52
CA GLU A 64 -6.42 15.96 -6.43
C GLU A 64 -7.75 16.49 -6.95
N ASP A 65 -8.83 16.19 -6.22
CA ASP A 65 -10.14 16.82 -6.33
C ASP A 65 -10.76 17.04 -4.94
N ASP A 66 -12.07 17.28 -4.88
CA ASP A 66 -12.76 17.53 -3.60
C ASP A 66 -12.84 16.28 -2.71
N ASP A 67 -12.83 15.09 -3.28
CA ASP A 67 -13.03 13.83 -2.57
C ASP A 67 -11.76 12.98 -2.42
N VAL A 68 -10.80 13.15 -3.33
CA VAL A 68 -9.68 12.21 -3.49
C VAL A 68 -8.34 12.93 -3.66
N LEU A 69 -7.31 12.30 -3.17
CA LEU A 69 -5.92 12.70 -3.30
C LEU A 69 -5.08 11.48 -3.66
N VAL A 70 -4.26 11.56 -4.70
CA VAL A 70 -3.25 10.54 -5.04
C VAL A 70 -1.87 11.14 -4.83
N LEU A 71 -1.09 10.52 -3.96
CA LEU A 71 0.27 10.93 -3.65
C LEU A 71 1.30 10.04 -4.34
N ASN A 72 2.38 10.64 -4.83
CA ASN A 72 3.60 9.94 -5.19
C ASN A 72 4.44 9.72 -3.93
N LYS A 73 4.17 8.64 -3.20
CA LYS A 73 4.90 8.33 -1.98
C LYS A 73 6.36 7.99 -2.27
N PRO A 74 7.34 8.67 -1.66
CA PRO A 74 8.75 8.28 -1.83
C PRO A 74 9.06 6.95 -1.13
N ALA A 75 10.09 6.27 -1.59
CA ALA A 75 10.67 5.13 -0.89
C ALA A 75 11.23 5.57 0.48
N GLY A 76 11.08 4.72 1.49
CA GLY A 76 11.52 5.01 2.85
C GLY A 76 10.51 5.75 3.73
N LEU A 77 9.41 6.27 3.16
CA LEU A 77 8.32 6.87 3.94
C LEU A 77 7.24 5.83 4.25
N ALA A 78 7.02 5.55 5.52
CA ALA A 78 5.95 4.66 5.96
C ALA A 78 4.57 5.29 5.71
N VAL A 79 3.56 4.46 5.42
CA VAL A 79 2.17 4.92 5.28
C VAL A 79 1.52 5.14 6.64
N GLN A 80 1.73 4.21 7.56
CA GLN A 80 1.17 4.24 8.92
C GLN A 80 2.27 4.05 9.96
N GLY A 81 2.01 4.52 11.18
CA GLY A 81 2.90 4.30 12.33
C GLY A 81 2.96 2.83 12.74
N GLY A 82 4.11 2.44 13.28
CA GLY A 82 4.41 1.15 13.90
C GLY A 82 5.49 1.34 14.95
N SER A 83 6.03 0.26 15.51
CA SER A 83 7.13 0.34 16.48
C SER A 83 8.29 1.19 15.94
N GLY A 84 8.66 2.25 16.65
CA GLY A 84 9.76 3.14 16.29
C GLY A 84 9.52 4.10 15.11
N THR A 85 8.33 4.10 14.49
CA THR A 85 8.04 4.97 13.35
C THR A 85 7.21 6.19 13.81
N THR A 86 7.86 7.35 13.92
CA THR A 86 7.22 8.61 14.32
C THR A 86 6.71 9.43 13.13
N ARG A 87 7.37 9.33 11.97
CA ARG A 87 7.00 10.07 10.74
C ARG A 87 6.42 9.11 9.71
N HIS A 88 5.17 9.32 9.33
CA HIS A 88 4.44 8.52 8.35
C HIS A 88 3.32 9.34 7.69
N VAL A 89 2.84 8.90 6.54
CA VAL A 89 1.83 9.64 5.76
C VAL A 89 0.59 9.95 6.59
N ASP A 90 0.04 8.99 7.34
CA ASP A 90 -1.17 9.22 8.15
C ASP A 90 -1.00 10.33 9.19
N GLN A 91 0.19 10.46 9.78
CA GLN A 91 0.53 11.56 10.68
C GLN A 91 0.70 12.89 9.91
N MET A 92 1.36 12.85 8.75
CA MET A 92 1.54 14.05 7.92
C MET A 92 0.19 14.64 7.46
N LEU A 93 -0.81 13.79 7.18
CA LEU A 93 -2.16 14.23 6.77
C LEU A 93 -2.90 15.06 7.84
N GLU A 94 -2.41 15.12 9.08
CA GLU A 94 -2.98 15.97 10.13
C GLU A 94 -3.01 17.46 9.74
N VAL A 95 -2.02 17.91 8.95
CA VAL A 95 -1.95 19.31 8.50
C VAL A 95 -2.98 19.66 7.43
N MET A 96 -3.65 18.67 6.85
CA MET A 96 -4.69 18.81 5.82
C MET A 96 -6.10 18.72 6.40
N ARG A 97 -6.30 18.90 7.71
CA ARG A 97 -7.63 18.94 8.29
C ARG A 97 -8.45 20.08 7.68
N ASP A 98 -9.71 19.77 7.36
CA ASP A 98 -10.66 20.77 6.88
C ASP A 98 -11.17 21.68 8.03
N ALA A 99 -11.99 22.66 7.69
CA ALA A 99 -12.61 23.58 8.65
C ALA A 99 -13.51 22.87 9.69
N LYS A 100 -13.94 21.63 9.41
CA LYS A 100 -14.70 20.78 10.34
C LYS A 100 -13.81 19.85 11.16
N GLY A 101 -12.49 20.00 11.07
CA GLY A 101 -11.50 19.21 11.77
C GLY A 101 -11.34 17.77 11.23
N GLN A 102 -11.88 17.47 10.05
CA GLN A 102 -11.72 16.15 9.44
C GLN A 102 -10.41 16.09 8.66
N LYS A 103 -9.61 15.07 8.92
CA LYS A 103 -8.39 14.82 8.14
C LYS A 103 -8.65 13.84 7.01
N PRO A 104 -7.88 13.89 5.91
CA PRO A 104 -7.88 12.86 4.88
C PRO A 104 -7.57 11.47 5.47
N ARG A 105 -8.07 10.41 4.85
CA ARG A 105 -8.03 9.05 5.35
C ARG A 105 -7.35 8.11 4.38
N LEU A 106 -6.51 7.25 4.92
CA LEU A 106 -5.94 6.14 4.15
C LEU A 106 -7.04 5.12 3.83
N VAL A 107 -7.05 4.65 2.59
CA VAL A 107 -7.96 3.60 2.10
C VAL A 107 -7.23 2.33 1.69
N HIS A 108 -5.92 2.42 1.49
CA HIS A 108 -5.00 1.30 1.29
C HIS A 108 -3.60 1.68 1.80
N ARG A 109 -2.65 0.79 1.64
CA ARG A 109 -1.27 1.02 2.06
C ARG A 109 -0.27 0.50 1.04
N LEU A 110 0.92 1.07 1.07
CA LEU A 110 2.14 0.58 0.43
C LEU A 110 3.17 0.25 1.52
N ASP A 111 4.09 -0.66 1.24
CA ASP A 111 5.23 -0.90 2.11
C ASP A 111 6.11 0.35 2.23
N LYS A 112 6.86 0.48 3.31
CA LYS A 112 7.72 1.63 3.58
C LYS A 112 8.66 1.92 2.41
N GLU A 113 9.31 0.89 1.88
CA GLU A 113 10.30 1.01 0.81
C GLU A 113 9.68 1.06 -0.60
N THR A 114 8.40 0.72 -0.77
CA THR A 114 7.69 0.85 -2.04
C THR A 114 7.32 2.30 -2.29
N SER A 115 7.66 2.82 -3.47
CA SER A 115 7.31 4.16 -3.92
C SER A 115 6.07 4.16 -4.83
N GLY A 116 5.52 5.34 -5.09
CA GLY A 116 4.49 5.55 -6.10
C GLY A 116 3.08 5.82 -5.57
N CYS A 117 2.08 5.50 -6.37
CA CYS A 117 0.69 5.90 -6.17
C CYS A 117 0.09 5.42 -4.85
N LEU A 118 -0.18 6.35 -3.95
CA LEU A 118 -0.92 6.14 -2.70
C LEU A 118 -2.20 6.96 -2.73
N LEU A 119 -3.34 6.27 -2.80
CA LEU A 119 -4.66 6.89 -2.82
C LEU A 119 -5.14 7.23 -1.41
N VAL A 120 -5.64 8.43 -1.23
CA VAL A 120 -6.14 8.96 0.04
C VAL A 120 -7.53 9.56 -0.18
N ALA A 121 -8.47 9.29 0.71
CA ALA A 121 -9.80 9.88 0.69
C ALA A 121 -9.82 11.17 1.51
N LYS A 122 -10.31 12.28 0.94
CA LYS A 122 -10.48 13.55 1.63
C LYS A 122 -11.74 13.59 2.47
N THR A 123 -12.79 12.85 2.08
CA THR A 123 -14.08 12.81 2.75
C THR A 123 -14.42 11.42 3.30
N ARG A 124 -15.34 11.33 4.26
CA ARG A 124 -15.85 10.05 4.77
C ARG A 124 -16.58 9.26 3.71
N PHE A 125 -17.32 9.96 2.85
CA PHE A 125 -18.03 9.37 1.72
C PHE A 125 -17.04 8.68 0.77
N ALA A 126 -16.03 9.39 0.33
CA ALA A 126 -14.97 8.83 -0.52
C ALA A 126 -14.23 7.66 0.16
N ALA A 127 -13.92 7.77 1.46
CA ALA A 127 -13.27 6.69 2.19
C ALA A 127 -14.10 5.39 2.20
N SER A 128 -15.40 5.48 2.37
CA SER A 128 -16.31 4.33 2.33
C SER A 128 -16.36 3.69 0.94
N ALA A 129 -16.56 4.51 -0.10
CA ALA A 129 -16.65 4.05 -1.49
C ALA A 129 -15.34 3.39 -1.95
N LEU A 130 -14.20 4.05 -1.75
CA LEU A 130 -12.89 3.55 -2.18
C LEU A 130 -12.48 2.29 -1.42
N THR A 131 -12.75 2.20 -0.11
CA THR A 131 -12.53 0.97 0.67
C THR A 131 -13.36 -0.18 0.12
N GLY A 132 -14.61 0.09 -0.30
CA GLY A 132 -15.46 -0.86 -1.01
C GLY A 132 -14.82 -1.33 -2.31
N SER A 133 -14.34 -0.41 -3.14
CA SER A 133 -13.68 -0.72 -4.41
C SER A 133 -12.44 -1.61 -4.24
N PHE A 134 -11.60 -1.36 -3.22
CA PHE A 134 -10.47 -2.24 -2.91
C PHE A 134 -10.92 -3.63 -2.46
N ARG A 135 -11.99 -3.72 -1.66
CA ARG A 135 -12.55 -4.99 -1.18
C ARG A 135 -13.12 -5.83 -2.32
N HIS A 136 -13.82 -5.18 -3.24
CA HIS A 136 -14.44 -5.83 -4.42
C HIS A 136 -13.48 -5.98 -5.59
N ARG A 137 -12.20 -5.66 -5.41
CA ARG A 137 -11.13 -5.78 -6.42
C ARG A 137 -11.37 -4.98 -7.69
N SER A 138 -12.20 -3.93 -7.63
CA SER A 138 -12.42 -3.02 -8.76
C SER A 138 -11.33 -1.95 -8.92
N ALA A 139 -10.31 -1.98 -8.07
CA ALA A 139 -9.11 -1.16 -8.21
C ALA A 139 -8.04 -1.92 -9.00
N ARG A 140 -7.72 -1.41 -10.19
CA ARG A 140 -6.60 -1.91 -10.99
C ARG A 140 -5.32 -1.24 -10.53
N LYS A 141 -4.35 -2.04 -10.13
CA LYS A 141 -3.04 -1.58 -9.65
C LYS A 141 -1.95 -2.17 -10.51
N ILE A 142 -1.08 -1.33 -11.04
CA ILE A 142 0.08 -1.73 -11.83
C ILE A 142 1.34 -1.29 -11.09
N TYR A 143 2.28 -2.22 -10.95
CA TYR A 143 3.58 -1.99 -10.33
C TYR A 143 4.68 -2.29 -11.34
N TRP A 144 5.74 -1.51 -11.30
CA TRP A 144 6.97 -1.81 -12.02
C TRP A 144 8.04 -2.27 -11.05
N ALA A 145 8.77 -3.28 -11.44
CA ALA A 145 9.88 -3.82 -10.67
C ALA A 145 11.08 -4.12 -11.57
N LEU A 146 12.29 -3.93 -11.05
CA LEU A 146 13.49 -4.51 -11.61
C LEU A 146 13.77 -5.81 -10.87
N VAL A 147 13.86 -6.92 -11.58
CA VAL A 147 14.07 -8.24 -10.99
C VAL A 147 15.36 -8.88 -11.48
N ALA A 148 15.93 -9.75 -10.66
CA ALA A 148 17.09 -10.53 -11.01
C ALA A 148 16.70 -11.68 -11.96
N GLY A 149 17.52 -11.90 -13.00
CA GLY A 149 17.22 -12.84 -14.06
C GLY A 149 16.08 -12.38 -14.99
N VAL A 150 15.68 -13.27 -15.89
CA VAL A 150 14.60 -13.01 -16.85
C VAL A 150 13.55 -14.09 -16.71
N PRO A 151 12.34 -13.78 -16.23
CA PRO A 151 11.26 -14.74 -16.07
C PRO A 151 10.92 -15.49 -17.37
N LYS A 152 10.75 -16.80 -17.25
CA LYS A 152 10.29 -17.69 -18.34
C LYS A 152 9.13 -18.53 -17.82
N PRO A 153 7.94 -18.43 -18.43
CA PRO A 153 7.57 -17.57 -19.56
C PRO A 153 7.64 -16.08 -19.26
N LYS A 154 7.69 -15.24 -20.30
CA LYS A 154 7.79 -13.76 -20.13
C LYS A 154 6.52 -13.12 -19.56
N GLN A 155 5.43 -13.84 -19.47
CA GLN A 155 4.20 -13.43 -18.82
C GLN A 155 3.52 -14.62 -18.18
N GLY A 156 2.80 -14.35 -17.08
CA GLY A 156 2.13 -15.43 -16.38
C GLY A 156 1.34 -14.96 -15.16
N ARG A 157 0.84 -15.95 -14.43
CA ARG A 157 0.06 -15.80 -13.20
C ARG A 157 0.72 -16.59 -12.08
N ILE A 158 1.02 -15.91 -10.98
CA ILE A 158 1.50 -16.52 -9.74
C ILE A 158 0.30 -16.61 -8.78
N SER A 159 -0.01 -17.81 -8.32
CA SER A 159 -1.13 -18.08 -7.42
C SER A 159 -0.66 -18.98 -6.30
N THR A 160 -0.55 -18.43 -5.10
CA THR A 160 -0.05 -19.14 -3.92
C THR A 160 -0.85 -18.77 -2.68
N TYR A 161 -0.51 -19.38 -1.56
CA TYR A 161 -0.92 -18.92 -0.24
C TYR A 161 0.28 -18.23 0.43
N LEU A 162 0.01 -17.13 1.12
CA LEU A 162 1.01 -16.39 1.88
C LEU A 162 0.63 -16.39 3.35
N ALA A 163 1.58 -16.74 4.20
CA ALA A 163 1.47 -16.65 5.65
C ALA A 163 2.57 -15.75 6.22
N LYS A 164 2.27 -15.09 7.32
CA LYS A 164 3.25 -14.29 8.05
C LYS A 164 4.16 -15.22 8.84
N GLU A 165 5.45 -15.04 8.69
CA GLU A 165 6.45 -15.65 9.55
C GLU A 165 6.99 -14.58 10.49
N GLU A 166 6.82 -14.78 11.79
CA GLU A 166 7.31 -13.86 12.81
C GLU A 166 8.73 -14.25 13.18
N SER A 167 9.68 -13.33 13.03
CA SER A 167 10.98 -13.38 13.65
C SER A 167 11.09 -12.30 14.72
N GLU A 168 12.02 -12.41 15.64
CA GLU A 168 12.17 -11.48 16.78
C GLU A 168 12.33 -10.02 16.34
N ASP A 169 12.96 -9.77 15.19
CA ASP A 169 13.26 -8.42 14.70
C ASP A 169 12.44 -7.98 13.49
N ASP A 170 11.81 -8.88 12.73
CA ASP A 170 11.11 -8.49 11.50
C ASP A 170 10.14 -9.58 11.02
N SER A 171 9.05 -9.17 10.38
CA SER A 171 8.10 -10.09 9.78
C SER A 171 8.30 -10.20 8.28
N ILE A 172 8.41 -11.42 7.77
CA ILE A 172 8.38 -11.73 6.35
C ILE A 172 7.13 -12.53 5.99
N MET A 173 6.77 -12.50 4.71
CA MET A 173 5.72 -13.37 4.18
C MET A 173 6.39 -14.56 3.51
N ARG A 174 6.01 -15.77 3.92
CA ARG A 174 6.45 -17.02 3.29
C ARG A 174 5.34 -17.62 2.43
N ILE A 175 5.73 -18.42 1.46
CA ILE A 175 4.79 -19.28 0.75
C ILE A 175 4.28 -20.35 1.71
N ALA A 176 2.98 -20.55 1.74
CA ALA A 176 2.28 -21.46 2.61
C ALA A 176 1.42 -22.43 1.80
N ALA A 177 1.01 -23.54 2.41
CA ALA A 177 0.02 -24.45 1.85
C ALA A 177 -1.41 -23.95 2.11
N HIS A 178 -2.36 -24.48 1.32
CA HIS A 178 -3.77 -24.29 1.61
C HIS A 178 -4.12 -24.94 2.96
N GLY A 179 -4.71 -24.16 3.87
CA GLY A 179 -5.09 -24.62 5.20
C GLY A 179 -4.06 -24.35 6.29
N ASP A 180 -2.86 -23.90 5.96
CA ASP A 180 -1.90 -23.44 6.98
C ASP A 180 -2.48 -22.29 7.80
N GLU A 181 -2.13 -22.24 9.08
CA GLU A 181 -2.58 -21.16 9.98
C GLU A 181 -2.13 -19.79 9.46
N GLY A 182 -3.07 -18.85 9.39
CA GLY A 182 -2.80 -17.49 8.90
C GLY A 182 -2.53 -17.37 7.40
N ALA A 183 -2.58 -18.48 6.64
CA ALA A 183 -2.38 -18.47 5.20
C ALA A 183 -3.55 -17.78 4.47
N SER A 184 -3.22 -16.93 3.52
CA SER A 184 -4.19 -16.21 2.70
C SER A 184 -3.84 -16.31 1.21
N HIS A 185 -4.84 -16.64 0.39
CA HIS A 185 -4.65 -16.75 -1.05
C HIS A 185 -4.20 -15.42 -1.67
N ALA A 186 -3.22 -15.50 -2.54
CA ALA A 186 -2.60 -14.37 -3.22
C ALA A 186 -2.42 -14.66 -4.70
N VAL A 187 -2.81 -13.71 -5.55
CA VAL A 187 -2.74 -13.81 -7.01
C VAL A 187 -2.09 -12.55 -7.59
N THR A 188 -1.09 -12.77 -8.43
CA THR A 188 -0.37 -11.71 -9.17
C THR A 188 -0.20 -12.13 -10.62
N TYR A 189 -0.58 -11.27 -11.57
CA TYR A 189 -0.15 -11.37 -12.95
C TYR A 189 1.16 -10.62 -13.14
N TYR A 190 2.02 -11.13 -14.01
CA TYR A 190 3.27 -10.47 -14.37
C TYR A 190 3.52 -10.50 -15.88
N ALA A 191 4.23 -9.50 -16.38
CA ALA A 191 4.71 -9.47 -17.74
C ALA A 191 6.10 -8.81 -17.78
N VAL A 192 7.03 -9.43 -18.49
CA VAL A 192 8.34 -8.82 -18.79
C VAL A 192 8.13 -7.74 -19.84
N VAL A 193 8.47 -6.50 -19.50
CA VAL A 193 8.38 -5.35 -20.42
C VAL A 193 9.65 -5.28 -21.26
N GLU A 194 10.80 -5.30 -20.59
CA GLU A 194 12.10 -5.19 -21.23
C GLU A 194 13.17 -5.95 -20.44
N THR A 195 14.25 -6.32 -21.10
CA THR A 195 15.37 -7.02 -20.46
C THR A 195 16.68 -6.30 -20.69
N SER A 196 17.57 -6.33 -19.69
CA SER A 196 18.96 -5.94 -19.87
C SER A 196 19.85 -7.19 -19.85
N ALA A 197 20.29 -7.59 -21.03
CA ALA A 197 20.94 -8.87 -21.29
C ALA A 197 20.08 -10.04 -20.75
N THR A 198 20.71 -11.05 -20.13
CA THR A 198 20.02 -12.18 -19.48
C THR A 198 19.97 -12.07 -17.95
N LYS A 199 20.47 -10.97 -17.39
CA LYS A 199 20.72 -10.83 -15.95
C LYS A 199 19.62 -10.08 -15.22
N LEU A 200 18.92 -9.17 -15.90
CA LEU A 200 17.90 -8.32 -15.29
C LEU A 200 16.69 -8.16 -16.20
N ALA A 201 15.54 -8.01 -15.61
CA ALA A 201 14.31 -7.71 -16.32
C ALA A 201 13.49 -6.62 -15.62
N TRP A 202 12.98 -5.68 -16.42
CA TRP A 202 11.88 -4.85 -16.00
C TRP A 202 10.59 -5.64 -16.16
N VAL A 203 9.91 -5.87 -15.04
CA VAL A 203 8.66 -6.63 -14.97
C VAL A 203 7.55 -5.71 -14.52
N SER A 204 6.43 -5.76 -15.21
CA SER A 204 5.18 -5.17 -14.77
C SER A 204 4.34 -6.19 -14.03
N LEU A 205 3.74 -5.79 -12.92
CA LEU A 205 3.04 -6.65 -11.97
C LEU A 205 1.63 -6.10 -11.72
N LYS A 206 0.63 -6.97 -11.80
CA LYS A 206 -0.78 -6.65 -11.51
C LYS A 206 -1.30 -7.58 -10.39
N PRO A 207 -1.29 -7.12 -9.13
CA PRO A 207 -1.86 -7.90 -8.03
C PRO A 207 -3.39 -7.85 -8.06
N VAL A 208 -4.04 -9.02 -8.12
CA VAL A 208 -5.48 -9.17 -7.95
C VAL A 208 -5.87 -9.04 -6.48
N THR A 209 -5.07 -9.63 -5.61
CA THR A 209 -5.19 -9.54 -4.15
C THR A 209 -4.21 -8.49 -3.60
N GLY A 210 -4.31 -8.14 -2.32
CA GLY A 210 -3.45 -7.14 -1.69
C GLY A 210 -2.87 -7.63 -0.36
N ARG A 211 -2.10 -8.74 -0.38
CA ARG A 211 -1.45 -9.25 0.84
C ARG A 211 -0.16 -8.49 1.11
N THR A 212 0.24 -8.45 2.38
CA THR A 212 1.52 -7.86 2.79
C THR A 212 2.66 -8.49 2.00
N HIS A 213 3.60 -7.69 1.52
CA HIS A 213 4.76 -8.11 0.71
C HIS A 213 4.44 -9.03 -0.48
N GLN A 214 3.19 -9.06 -0.95
CA GLN A 214 2.76 -10.05 -1.95
C GLN A 214 3.66 -10.10 -3.19
N LEU A 215 3.90 -8.95 -3.82
CA LEU A 215 4.72 -8.88 -5.04
C LEU A 215 6.16 -9.31 -4.77
N ARG A 216 6.70 -8.92 -3.64
CA ARG A 216 8.07 -9.23 -3.22
C ARG A 216 8.24 -10.73 -2.98
N ALA A 217 7.33 -11.35 -2.22
CA ALA A 217 7.32 -12.77 -1.96
C ALA A 217 7.09 -13.61 -3.22
N HIS A 218 6.16 -13.17 -4.10
CA HIS A 218 5.87 -13.87 -5.37
C HIS A 218 7.06 -13.84 -6.32
N MET A 219 7.72 -12.69 -6.48
CA MET A 219 8.88 -12.59 -7.36
C MET A 219 10.06 -13.41 -6.81
N ALA A 220 10.30 -13.40 -5.50
CA ALA A 220 11.31 -14.24 -4.88
C ALA A 220 10.99 -15.74 -5.03
N HIS A 221 9.73 -16.14 -4.87
CA HIS A 221 9.27 -17.53 -5.06
C HIS A 221 9.45 -18.02 -6.50
N SER A 222 9.38 -17.13 -7.47
CA SER A 222 9.63 -17.47 -8.88
C SER A 222 11.10 -17.40 -9.28
N ASP A 223 12.03 -17.33 -8.32
CA ASP A 223 13.47 -17.20 -8.51
C ASP A 223 13.91 -15.89 -9.21
N HIS A 224 13.05 -14.87 -9.17
CA HIS A 224 13.28 -13.55 -9.76
C HIS A 224 13.05 -12.43 -8.74
N ALA A 225 13.75 -12.50 -7.60
CA ALA A 225 13.59 -11.51 -6.53
C ALA A 225 13.83 -10.07 -7.03
N ILE A 226 13.09 -9.13 -6.44
CA ILE A 226 13.19 -7.71 -6.79
C ILE A 226 14.54 -7.17 -6.31
N VAL A 227 15.25 -6.49 -7.19
CA VAL A 227 16.57 -5.91 -6.90
C VAL A 227 16.50 -4.95 -5.72
N GLY A 228 17.43 -5.09 -4.79
CA GLY A 228 17.54 -4.24 -3.60
C GLY A 228 16.49 -4.50 -2.53
N ASP A 229 15.72 -5.58 -2.63
CA ASP A 229 14.78 -5.97 -1.57
C ASP A 229 15.56 -6.43 -0.33
N PRO A 230 15.43 -5.73 0.83
CA PRO A 230 16.22 -6.08 2.02
C PRO A 230 15.80 -7.40 2.67
N LYS A 231 14.66 -7.98 2.28
CA LYS A 231 14.09 -9.18 2.91
C LYS A 231 14.11 -10.41 2.03
N TYR A 232 13.96 -10.24 0.72
CA TYR A 232 13.76 -11.34 -0.23
C TYR A 232 14.86 -11.45 -1.27
N PHE A 233 15.78 -10.48 -1.35
CA PHE A 233 16.86 -10.47 -2.32
C PHE A 233 18.20 -10.74 -1.66
N ASN A 234 18.85 -11.87 -2.02
CA ASN A 234 20.23 -12.13 -1.64
C ASN A 234 21.16 -11.69 -2.79
N LYS A 235 21.88 -10.59 -2.57
CA LYS A 235 22.80 -10.01 -3.54
C LYS A 235 23.95 -10.97 -3.92
N GLU A 236 24.37 -11.84 -3.03
CA GLU A 236 25.47 -12.78 -3.25
C GLU A 236 25.16 -13.82 -4.34
N ASN A 237 23.88 -14.09 -4.56
CA ASN A 237 23.42 -15.04 -5.58
C ASN A 237 23.42 -14.45 -7.00
N TRP A 238 23.74 -13.15 -7.15
CA TRP A 238 23.58 -12.46 -8.42
C TRP A 238 24.78 -11.55 -8.74
N GLU A 239 25.29 -11.68 -9.96
CA GLU A 239 26.25 -10.71 -10.52
C GLU A 239 25.48 -9.53 -11.12
N LEU A 240 25.27 -8.48 -10.33
CA LEU A 240 24.62 -7.28 -10.79
C LEU A 240 25.62 -6.29 -11.40
N PRO A 241 25.21 -5.51 -12.43
CA PRO A 241 26.01 -4.39 -12.93
C PRO A 241 26.33 -3.40 -11.79
N GLY A 242 27.54 -2.85 -11.80
CA GLY A 242 27.88 -1.75 -10.89
C GLY A 242 26.99 -0.53 -11.09
N GLY A 243 26.80 0.26 -10.03
CA GLY A 243 26.00 1.50 -10.09
C GLY A 243 24.53 1.34 -9.74
N LEU A 244 24.01 0.12 -9.58
CA LEU A 244 22.67 -0.10 -9.04
C LEU A 244 22.64 0.19 -7.54
N GLN A 245 21.71 1.04 -7.11
CA GLN A 245 21.54 1.33 -5.69
C GLN A 245 20.92 0.14 -4.96
N ASN A 246 21.40 -0.15 -3.74
CA ASN A 246 20.82 -1.19 -2.88
C ASN A 246 19.54 -0.69 -2.19
N ARG A 247 18.53 -0.43 -2.98
CA ARG A 247 17.19 0.00 -2.56
C ARG A 247 16.14 -0.80 -3.33
N LEU A 248 15.00 -1.03 -2.70
CA LEU A 248 13.90 -1.78 -3.31
C LEU A 248 13.46 -1.15 -4.64
N HIS A 249 13.65 -1.87 -5.74
CA HIS A 249 13.24 -1.45 -7.09
C HIS A 249 11.77 -1.88 -7.36
N LEU A 250 10.84 -1.32 -6.57
CA LEU A 250 9.40 -1.55 -6.69
C LEU A 250 8.63 -0.23 -6.64
N LEU A 251 7.89 0.04 -7.70
CA LEU A 251 7.09 1.25 -7.88
C LEU A 251 5.61 0.89 -8.07
N ALA A 252 4.73 1.46 -7.26
CA ALA A 252 3.29 1.50 -7.54
C ALA A 252 3.05 2.50 -8.69
N ARG A 253 3.18 2.00 -9.93
CA ARG A 253 3.25 2.80 -11.15
C ARG A 253 1.94 3.48 -11.48
N ARG A 254 0.80 2.76 -11.41
CA ARG A 254 -0.50 3.28 -11.82
C ARG A 254 -1.61 2.70 -10.96
N ILE A 255 -2.60 3.51 -10.67
CA ILE A 255 -3.85 3.11 -10.05
C ILE A 255 -5.03 3.60 -10.88
N VAL A 256 -5.92 2.67 -11.23
CA VAL A 256 -7.20 2.96 -11.90
C VAL A 256 -8.32 2.43 -11.02
N ILE A 257 -9.22 3.30 -10.58
CA ILE A 257 -10.27 2.95 -9.62
C ILE A 257 -11.52 3.79 -9.88
N PRO A 258 -12.75 3.22 -9.72
CA PRO A 258 -13.96 4.00 -9.82
C PRO A 258 -13.95 5.21 -8.87
N HIS A 259 -14.27 6.38 -9.40
CA HIS A 259 -14.39 7.59 -8.59
C HIS A 259 -15.68 7.55 -7.74
N PRO A 260 -15.66 7.99 -6.47
CA PRO A 260 -16.82 7.96 -5.58
C PRO A 260 -18.08 8.66 -6.10
N ARG A 261 -17.92 9.67 -6.97
CA ARG A 261 -19.02 10.42 -7.58
C ARG A 261 -19.30 10.05 -9.04
N GLY A 262 -18.73 8.97 -9.53
CA GLY A 262 -18.84 8.52 -10.91
C GLY A 262 -17.59 8.86 -11.74
N GLY A 263 -17.40 8.12 -12.83
CA GLY A 263 -16.16 8.16 -13.60
C GLY A 263 -15.05 7.33 -12.97
N VAL A 264 -13.81 7.62 -13.34
CA VAL A 264 -12.63 6.85 -12.99
C VAL A 264 -11.50 7.78 -12.58
N ILE A 265 -10.80 7.41 -11.52
CA ILE A 265 -9.49 7.97 -11.16
C ILE A 265 -8.45 7.14 -11.89
N ASP A 266 -7.59 7.77 -12.66
CA ASP A 266 -6.45 7.15 -13.35
C ASP A 266 -5.22 8.01 -13.10
N ALA A 267 -4.33 7.53 -12.25
CA ALA A 267 -3.13 8.25 -11.88
C ALA A 267 -1.89 7.38 -12.00
N SER A 268 -0.81 7.97 -12.51
CA SER A 268 0.49 7.32 -12.69
C SER A 268 1.60 8.07 -11.97
N ALA A 269 2.51 7.35 -11.35
CA ALA A 269 3.70 7.89 -10.71
C ALA A 269 4.92 7.73 -11.62
N PRO A 270 5.83 8.72 -11.70
CA PRO A 270 7.09 8.59 -12.42
C PRO A 270 8.03 7.61 -11.70
N LEU A 271 9.06 7.14 -12.41
CA LEU A 271 10.14 6.38 -11.78
C LEU A 271 10.78 7.21 -10.66
N PRO A 272 10.95 6.64 -9.46
CA PRO A 272 11.69 7.31 -8.40
C PRO A 272 13.17 7.43 -8.79
N PRO A 273 13.92 8.38 -8.20
CA PRO A 273 15.30 8.68 -8.64
C PRO A 273 16.22 7.46 -8.75
N HIS A 274 16.18 6.54 -7.78
CA HIS A 274 17.04 5.35 -7.81
C HIS A 274 16.65 4.36 -8.92
N MET A 275 15.36 4.24 -9.25
CA MET A 275 14.91 3.40 -10.36
C MET A 275 15.20 4.08 -11.71
N LEU A 276 14.99 5.39 -11.82
CA LEU A 276 15.34 6.15 -13.02
C LEU A 276 16.84 6.00 -13.35
N GLN A 277 17.70 6.10 -12.33
CA GLN A 277 19.13 5.85 -12.49
C GLN A 277 19.40 4.44 -13.03
N SER A 278 18.72 3.43 -12.50
CA SER A 278 18.87 2.04 -12.97
C SER A 278 18.36 1.86 -14.39
N TRP A 279 17.22 2.47 -14.75
CA TRP A 279 16.71 2.44 -16.13
C TRP A 279 17.70 3.05 -17.12
N ASN A 280 18.24 4.23 -16.79
CA ASN A 280 19.25 4.88 -17.62
C ASN A 280 20.53 4.04 -17.75
N LEU A 281 21.02 3.47 -16.64
CA LEU A 281 22.22 2.62 -16.62
C LEU A 281 22.05 1.37 -17.48
N LEU A 282 20.86 0.78 -17.47
CA LEU A 282 20.55 -0.48 -18.16
C LEU A 282 20.03 -0.27 -19.58
N GLY A 283 19.81 0.97 -20.01
CA GLY A 283 19.25 1.31 -21.33
C GLY A 283 17.79 0.90 -21.48
N LEU A 284 17.01 0.89 -20.38
CA LEU A 284 15.58 0.58 -20.41
C LEU A 284 14.77 1.83 -20.79
N GLU A 285 13.76 1.66 -21.65
CA GLU A 285 12.94 2.76 -22.17
C GLU A 285 11.58 2.79 -21.47
N ALA A 286 11.36 3.77 -20.58
CA ALA A 286 10.17 3.87 -19.72
C ALA A 286 8.85 4.10 -20.48
N ASP A 287 8.88 4.44 -21.77
CA ASP A 287 7.73 4.64 -22.64
C ASP A 287 7.35 3.39 -23.46
N ARG A 288 8.04 2.27 -23.26
CA ARG A 288 7.66 1.01 -23.89
C ARG A 288 6.25 0.61 -23.53
N PHE A 289 5.58 -0.02 -24.50
CA PHE A 289 4.27 -0.64 -24.27
C PHE A 289 4.36 -1.67 -23.14
N ASP A 290 3.47 -1.55 -22.16
CA ASP A 290 3.39 -2.45 -21.01
C ASP A 290 2.40 -3.60 -21.30
N PRO A 291 2.88 -4.85 -21.50
CA PRO A 291 2.01 -5.99 -21.82
C PRO A 291 0.99 -6.32 -20.73
N ILE A 292 1.21 -5.85 -19.49
CA ILE A 292 0.29 -6.11 -18.37
C ILE A 292 -1.08 -5.47 -18.58
N GLU A 293 -1.19 -4.47 -19.48
CA GLU A 293 -2.46 -3.84 -19.83
C GLU A 293 -3.47 -4.86 -20.39
N ASN A 294 -3.00 -5.95 -20.98
CA ASN A 294 -3.81 -7.03 -21.53
C ASN A 294 -4.05 -8.17 -20.53
N ALA A 295 -3.52 -8.09 -19.30
CA ALA A 295 -3.73 -9.13 -18.30
C ALA A 295 -5.20 -9.17 -17.84
N PRO A 296 -5.74 -10.38 -17.52
CA PRO A 296 -7.09 -10.54 -17.01
C PRO A 296 -7.37 -9.67 -15.77
N GLU A 297 -8.61 -9.25 -15.59
CA GLU A 297 -9.02 -8.46 -14.42
C GLU A 297 -9.19 -9.31 -13.14
N GLU A 298 -9.37 -10.65 -13.28
CA GLU A 298 -9.54 -11.62 -12.18
C GLU A 298 -8.49 -12.73 -12.20
#